data_f014de9552ef0d405aa332a86d5dfba4
#
_entry.id   f014de9552ef0d405aa332a86d5dfba4
#
_cell.length_a   1.000
_cell.length_b   1.000
_cell.length_c   1.000
_cell.angle_alpha   90.00
_cell.angle_beta   90.00
_cell.angle_gamma   90.00
#
_symmetry.space_group_name_H-M   'P 1'
#
loop_
_entity.id
_entity.type
_entity.pdbx_description
1 polymer ?
#
loop_
_entity_poly.entity_id
_entity_poly.type
_entity_poly.pdbx_seq_one_letter_code
_entity_poly.pdbx_strand_id
1 'polypeptide(L)'
;MLRVESDKPCKLVYSLAKHEFLGYLIEPHVVQLNQNGGFSLTHQRIFSNTAQEFLSCIDATDLKVIKILEDLEQNNIIKKYFKKTIRPLEFFSKNWDEKQFETIRPKIEKKLAEALSLIRDKDFFMMSKEGWPVEKQIFFAEEPATILFHFRRSERETRYFPTIKYQGLRIDFMFKDAQVIINQPALLLLENTLYSFDQELEGKKLQPFLSKRYISIPKSSEATYFEKFVAPLIEKYHVYAEGFIINTEKYDAKPILKVVYVPGGISELQLYFKYADYVFAAGSDRQVTVRMEKTGDDYIFHRIKRSLSWEKSKLNELLEMGLKKNSALFVHLDVAQNNEDADLSFSVFDWISEHHEDLISRGFEFEQDSSAKKYIIGNSKIDLEIQ
;
A
#
# COMPACT_ATOMS: atom_id res chain seq x y z
N MET A 1 14.58 -13.57 -38.56
CA MET A 1 13.29 -12.88 -38.41
C MET A 1 13.16 -11.90 -39.58
N LEU A 2 12.00 -11.88 -40.25
CA LEU A 2 11.70 -10.87 -41.27
C LEU A 2 11.53 -9.53 -40.51
N ARG A 3 12.20 -8.47 -41.01
CA ARG A 3 12.07 -7.13 -40.44
C ARG A 3 10.73 -6.52 -40.88
N VAL A 4 10.05 -5.80 -39.98
CA VAL A 4 8.83 -5.04 -40.29
C VAL A 4 9.20 -3.90 -41.23
N GLU A 5 8.43 -3.73 -42.31
CA GLU A 5 8.59 -2.66 -43.28
C GLU A 5 7.75 -1.46 -42.86
N SER A 6 8.40 -0.31 -42.56
CA SER A 6 7.72 0.87 -41.99
C SER A 6 6.82 1.62 -43.00
N ASP A 7 6.95 1.33 -44.28
CA ASP A 7 6.12 1.84 -45.39
C ASP A 7 4.85 1.01 -45.64
N LYS A 8 4.75 -0.16 -44.99
CA LYS A 8 3.57 -1.02 -45.06
C LYS A 8 2.69 -0.88 -43.80
N PRO A 9 1.38 -1.17 -43.88
CA PRO A 9 0.51 -1.12 -42.72
C PRO A 9 1.03 -1.97 -41.57
N CYS A 10 1.21 -1.35 -40.41
CA CYS A 10 1.65 -1.99 -39.21
C CYS A 10 0.90 -1.45 -37.97
N LYS A 11 0.98 -2.13 -36.85
CA LYS A 11 0.34 -1.75 -35.60
C LYS A 11 1.28 -2.00 -34.42
N LEU A 12 1.33 -1.05 -33.49
CA LEU A 12 2.00 -1.25 -32.23
C LEU A 12 1.10 -2.09 -31.31
N VAL A 13 1.68 -3.10 -30.68
CA VAL A 13 1.05 -3.95 -29.66
C VAL A 13 1.97 -4.06 -28.47
N TYR A 14 1.39 -4.25 -27.30
CA TYR A 14 2.10 -4.55 -26.08
C TYR A 14 1.90 -6.02 -25.75
N SER A 15 2.96 -6.71 -25.34
CA SER A 15 2.89 -8.15 -25.07
C SER A 15 3.38 -8.45 -23.67
N LEU A 16 2.55 -9.14 -22.89
CA LEU A 16 2.90 -9.63 -21.56
C LEU A 16 3.72 -10.91 -21.71
N ALA A 17 5.00 -10.82 -21.38
CA ALA A 17 5.94 -11.93 -21.43
C ALA A 17 6.27 -12.41 -20.02
N LYS A 18 6.28 -13.73 -19.82
CA LYS A 18 6.72 -14.34 -18.55
C LYS A 18 8.22 -14.59 -18.59
N HIS A 19 8.94 -13.98 -17.64
CA HIS A 19 10.37 -14.22 -17.44
C HIS A 19 10.57 -15.13 -16.23
N GLU A 20 11.45 -16.11 -16.34
CA GLU A 20 11.68 -17.14 -15.30
C GLU A 20 12.03 -16.54 -13.93
N PHE A 21 12.90 -15.52 -13.91
CA PHE A 21 13.40 -14.89 -12.68
C PHE A 21 12.71 -13.56 -12.33
N LEU A 22 12.37 -12.75 -13.33
CA LEU A 22 11.84 -11.39 -13.11
C LEU A 22 10.32 -11.32 -12.99
N GLY A 23 9.63 -12.43 -13.20
CA GLY A 23 8.16 -12.48 -13.23
C GLY A 23 7.61 -12.03 -14.58
N TYR A 24 6.64 -11.11 -14.59
CA TYR A 24 6.04 -10.62 -15.83
C TYR A 24 6.69 -9.31 -16.27
N LEU A 25 6.93 -9.19 -17.56
CA LEU A 25 7.43 -7.99 -18.22
C LEU A 25 6.50 -7.66 -19.40
N ILE A 26 6.50 -6.41 -19.83
CA ILE A 26 5.78 -5.98 -21.04
C ILE A 26 6.80 -5.62 -22.09
N GLU A 27 6.57 -6.11 -23.29
CA GLU A 27 7.41 -5.83 -24.47
C GLU A 27 6.59 -5.14 -25.55
N PRO A 28 7.02 -3.97 -26.05
CA PRO A 28 6.38 -3.29 -27.17
C PRO A 28 6.87 -3.90 -28.49
N HIS A 29 5.92 -4.25 -29.37
CA HIS A 29 6.22 -4.79 -30.70
C HIS A 29 5.43 -4.07 -31.77
N VAL A 30 6.06 -3.78 -32.90
CA VAL A 30 5.34 -3.44 -34.12
C VAL A 30 5.12 -4.73 -34.91
N VAL A 31 3.87 -4.97 -35.29
CA VAL A 31 3.46 -6.15 -36.05
C VAL A 31 2.95 -5.69 -37.41
N GLN A 32 3.44 -6.32 -38.48
CA GLN A 32 2.98 -6.08 -39.84
C GLN A 32 1.54 -6.56 -40.01
N LEU A 33 0.69 -5.78 -40.63
CA LEU A 33 -0.65 -6.21 -40.97
C LEU A 33 -0.66 -6.92 -42.34
N ASN A 34 -1.51 -7.94 -42.46
CA ASN A 34 -1.79 -8.63 -43.72
C ASN A 34 -2.81 -7.81 -44.56
N GLN A 35 -3.11 -8.26 -45.77
CA GLN A 35 -4.03 -7.58 -46.70
C GLN A 35 -5.45 -7.42 -46.14
N ASN A 36 -5.86 -8.27 -45.17
CA ASN A 36 -7.18 -8.22 -44.54
C ASN A 36 -7.16 -7.41 -43.23
N GLY A 37 -6.07 -6.71 -42.92
CA GLY A 37 -5.92 -5.94 -41.68
C GLY A 37 -5.63 -6.75 -40.40
N GLY A 38 -5.47 -8.08 -40.53
CA GLY A 38 -5.09 -8.94 -39.40
C GLY A 38 -3.57 -8.94 -39.15
N PHE A 39 -3.17 -9.37 -37.97
CA PHE A 39 -1.75 -9.48 -37.60
C PHE A 39 -1.06 -10.60 -38.39
N SER A 40 0.13 -10.28 -38.91
CA SER A 40 1.00 -11.28 -39.56
C SER A 40 2.00 -11.84 -38.55
N LEU A 41 2.80 -12.83 -38.98
CA LEU A 41 3.90 -13.37 -38.17
C LEU A 41 5.14 -12.47 -38.16
N THR A 42 5.17 -11.43 -39.03
CA THR A 42 6.29 -10.49 -39.09
C THR A 42 6.14 -9.43 -38.01
N HIS A 43 7.03 -9.44 -37.05
CA HIS A 43 7.03 -8.50 -35.95
C HIS A 43 8.44 -8.09 -35.56
N GLN A 44 8.54 -6.95 -34.87
CA GLN A 44 9.81 -6.41 -34.40
C GLN A 44 9.61 -5.76 -33.04
N ARG A 45 10.45 -6.09 -32.06
CA ARG A 45 10.48 -5.40 -30.78
C ARG A 45 10.99 -3.96 -30.96
N ILE A 46 10.35 -3.01 -30.28
CA ILE A 46 10.59 -1.59 -30.44
C ILE A 46 11.26 -1.02 -29.17
N PHE A 47 12.22 -0.13 -29.42
CA PHE A 47 12.93 0.65 -28.43
C PHE A 47 12.87 2.13 -28.81
N SER A 48 13.22 3.03 -27.88
CA SER A 48 13.15 4.48 -28.12
C SER A 48 13.94 4.92 -29.37
N ASN A 49 15.07 4.27 -29.66
CA ASN A 49 15.89 4.56 -30.82
C ASN A 49 15.31 4.04 -32.16
N THR A 50 14.47 3.00 -32.14
CA THR A 50 13.81 2.42 -33.32
C THR A 50 12.38 2.90 -33.52
N ALA A 51 11.76 3.47 -32.47
CA ALA A 51 10.38 3.95 -32.53
C ALA A 51 10.15 5.03 -33.61
N GLN A 52 11.18 5.82 -33.89
CA GLN A 52 11.12 6.89 -34.92
C GLN A 52 10.82 6.35 -36.33
N GLU A 53 11.16 5.09 -36.60
CA GLU A 53 10.89 4.47 -37.91
C GLU A 53 9.39 4.14 -38.10
N PHE A 54 8.59 4.14 -37.01
CA PHE A 54 7.20 3.66 -36.95
C PHE A 54 6.19 4.69 -36.42
N LEU A 55 6.47 5.99 -36.61
CA LEU A 55 5.59 7.07 -36.15
C LEU A 55 4.19 7.04 -36.79
N SER A 56 3.99 6.28 -37.87
CA SER A 56 2.68 6.05 -38.47
C SER A 56 1.74 5.23 -37.58
N CYS A 57 2.28 4.42 -36.64
CA CYS A 57 1.52 3.56 -35.74
C CYS A 57 1.92 3.72 -34.25
N ILE A 58 2.74 4.72 -33.92
CA ILE A 58 3.21 5.03 -32.55
C ILE A 58 2.83 6.47 -32.21
N ASP A 59 2.11 6.68 -31.12
CA ASP A 59 1.74 8.02 -30.63
C ASP A 59 2.66 8.52 -29.49
N ALA A 60 2.38 9.73 -28.96
CA ALA A 60 3.14 10.33 -27.88
C ALA A 60 3.06 9.56 -26.56
N THR A 61 1.93 8.88 -26.29
CA THR A 61 1.76 8.01 -25.12
C THR A 61 2.61 6.76 -25.26
N ASP A 62 2.63 6.16 -26.45
CA ASP A 62 3.43 5.00 -26.75
C ASP A 62 4.93 5.27 -26.53
N LEU A 63 5.43 6.44 -26.96
CA LEU A 63 6.83 6.82 -26.72
C LEU A 63 7.17 6.89 -25.23
N LYS A 64 6.26 7.38 -24.41
CA LYS A 64 6.43 7.39 -22.93
C LYS A 64 6.46 5.95 -22.37
N VAL A 65 5.53 5.11 -22.80
CA VAL A 65 5.46 3.72 -22.37
C VAL A 65 6.72 2.96 -22.78
N ILE A 66 7.16 3.07 -24.03
CA ILE A 66 8.39 2.44 -24.53
C ILE A 66 9.58 2.82 -23.64
N LYS A 67 9.71 4.10 -23.27
CA LYS A 67 10.79 4.57 -22.40
C LYS A 67 10.72 3.98 -20.99
N ILE A 68 9.52 3.82 -20.41
CA ILE A 68 9.32 3.16 -19.11
C ILE A 68 9.72 1.69 -19.21
N LEU A 69 9.32 1.00 -20.29
CA LEU A 69 9.60 -0.41 -20.51
C LEU A 69 11.09 -0.70 -20.77
N GLU A 70 11.81 0.24 -21.41
CA GLU A 70 13.27 0.14 -21.56
C GLU A 70 13.99 0.06 -20.21
N ASP A 71 13.50 0.78 -19.19
CA ASP A 71 14.06 0.70 -17.84
C ASP A 71 13.88 -0.71 -17.22
N LEU A 72 12.92 -1.48 -17.71
CA LEU A 72 12.61 -2.86 -17.31
C LEU A 72 13.30 -3.92 -18.17
N GLU A 73 14.13 -3.51 -19.14
CA GLU A 73 14.98 -4.44 -19.88
C GLU A 73 15.96 -5.16 -18.97
N GLN A 74 16.19 -6.44 -19.23
CA GLN A 74 17.06 -7.29 -18.40
C GLN A 74 18.43 -6.66 -18.15
N ASN A 75 19.07 -6.12 -19.21
CA ASN A 75 20.36 -5.44 -19.08
C ASN A 75 20.30 -4.22 -18.17
N ASN A 76 19.23 -3.43 -18.27
CA ASN A 76 19.03 -2.22 -17.47
C ASN A 76 18.74 -2.57 -16.01
N ILE A 77 17.93 -3.60 -15.75
CA ILE A 77 17.68 -4.13 -14.41
C ILE A 77 18.98 -4.59 -13.77
N ILE A 78 19.76 -5.41 -14.46
CA ILE A 78 21.05 -5.95 -13.98
C ILE A 78 22.02 -4.80 -13.65
N LYS A 79 22.20 -3.88 -14.57
CA LYS A 79 23.10 -2.74 -14.39
C LYS A 79 22.65 -1.82 -13.25
N LYS A 80 21.37 -1.47 -13.21
CA LYS A 80 20.82 -0.48 -12.27
C LYS A 80 20.74 -1.00 -10.84
N TYR A 81 20.24 -2.22 -10.65
CA TYR A 81 19.89 -2.74 -9.33
C TYR A 81 20.91 -3.72 -8.78
N PHE A 82 21.55 -4.52 -9.64
CA PHE A 82 22.56 -5.48 -9.22
C PHE A 82 24.00 -4.96 -9.39
N LYS A 83 24.17 -3.78 -10.03
CA LYS A 83 25.47 -3.12 -10.25
C LYS A 83 26.47 -4.00 -11.01
N LYS A 84 25.99 -4.82 -11.93
CA LYS A 84 26.81 -5.72 -12.76
C LYS A 84 26.68 -5.35 -14.23
N THR A 85 27.78 -5.59 -14.97
CA THR A 85 27.86 -5.36 -16.43
C THR A 85 28.23 -6.67 -17.11
N ILE A 86 27.31 -7.63 -17.00
CA ILE A 86 27.44 -8.97 -17.60
C ILE A 86 26.19 -9.29 -18.41
N ARG A 87 26.29 -10.25 -19.32
CA ARG A 87 25.15 -10.65 -20.16
C ARG A 87 24.04 -11.27 -19.29
N PRO A 88 22.76 -11.02 -19.62
CA PRO A 88 21.62 -11.55 -18.84
C PRO A 88 21.69 -13.05 -18.64
N LEU A 89 21.97 -13.83 -19.67
CA LEU A 89 22.08 -15.27 -19.58
C LEU A 89 23.11 -15.73 -18.52
N GLU A 90 24.28 -15.09 -18.48
CA GLU A 90 25.30 -15.37 -17.50
C GLU A 90 24.90 -14.90 -16.10
N PHE A 91 24.23 -13.75 -16.02
CA PHE A 91 23.73 -13.23 -14.74
C PHE A 91 22.73 -14.18 -14.10
N PHE A 92 21.68 -14.56 -14.82
CA PHE A 92 20.63 -15.43 -14.29
C PHE A 92 21.12 -16.84 -13.98
N SER A 93 22.09 -17.36 -14.72
CA SER A 93 22.65 -18.71 -14.47
C SER A 93 23.62 -18.80 -13.29
N LYS A 94 24.39 -17.72 -13.00
CA LYS A 94 25.50 -17.77 -12.04
C LYS A 94 25.46 -16.74 -10.93
N ASN A 95 24.74 -15.66 -11.11
CA ASN A 95 24.79 -14.48 -10.24
C ASN A 95 23.42 -14.03 -9.72
N TRP A 96 22.38 -14.83 -9.93
CA TRP A 96 21.04 -14.51 -9.43
C TRP A 96 21.00 -14.57 -7.91
N ASP A 97 20.40 -13.55 -7.30
CA ASP A 97 20.16 -13.46 -5.86
C ASP A 97 18.67 -13.14 -5.62
N GLU A 98 17.92 -14.16 -5.20
CA GLU A 98 16.48 -14.05 -4.93
C GLU A 98 16.19 -13.06 -3.80
N LYS A 99 17.02 -13.02 -2.75
CA LYS A 99 16.81 -12.09 -1.62
C LYS A 99 17.00 -10.65 -2.05
N GLN A 100 18.03 -10.39 -2.84
CA GLN A 100 18.24 -9.05 -3.41
C GLN A 100 17.11 -8.70 -4.37
N PHE A 101 16.62 -9.63 -5.19
CA PHE A 101 15.51 -9.41 -6.09
C PHE A 101 14.23 -9.03 -5.34
N GLU A 102 13.88 -9.72 -4.25
CA GLU A 102 12.71 -9.39 -3.43
C GLU A 102 12.74 -7.93 -2.91
N THR A 103 13.93 -7.37 -2.68
CA THR A 103 14.05 -5.95 -2.26
C THR A 103 13.83 -4.94 -3.40
N ILE A 104 14.10 -5.35 -4.63
CA ILE A 104 13.93 -4.48 -5.82
C ILE A 104 12.64 -4.74 -6.58
N ARG A 105 11.99 -5.89 -6.38
CA ARG A 105 10.70 -6.25 -7.00
C ARG A 105 9.66 -5.13 -6.91
N PRO A 106 9.42 -4.46 -5.77
CA PRO A 106 8.44 -3.38 -5.70
C PRO A 106 8.75 -2.19 -6.64
N LYS A 107 10.04 -1.94 -6.92
CA LYS A 107 10.46 -0.87 -7.86
C LYS A 107 10.18 -1.26 -9.31
N ILE A 108 10.36 -2.52 -9.66
CA ILE A 108 10.04 -3.07 -10.98
C ILE A 108 8.53 -3.07 -11.17
N GLU A 109 7.78 -3.62 -10.20
CA GLU A 109 6.32 -3.68 -10.25
C GLU A 109 5.66 -2.30 -10.30
N LYS A 110 6.23 -1.29 -9.63
CA LYS A 110 5.76 0.10 -9.73
C LYS A 110 5.85 0.63 -11.16
N LYS A 111 6.96 0.39 -11.86
CA LYS A 111 7.11 0.80 -13.26
C LYS A 111 6.20 0.01 -14.19
N LEU A 112 6.04 -1.28 -13.92
CA LEU A 112 5.10 -2.12 -14.67
C LEU A 112 3.67 -1.63 -14.51
N ALA A 113 3.25 -1.26 -13.28
CA ALA A 113 1.94 -0.69 -13.02
C ALA A 113 1.74 0.66 -13.72
N GLU A 114 2.78 1.52 -13.75
CA GLU A 114 2.77 2.78 -14.50
C GLU A 114 2.56 2.54 -16.00
N ALA A 115 3.30 1.62 -16.60
CA ALA A 115 3.12 1.25 -18.00
C ALA A 115 1.72 0.71 -18.28
N LEU A 116 1.21 -0.22 -17.43
CA LEU A 116 -0.14 -0.79 -17.56
C LEU A 116 -1.23 0.28 -17.49
N SER A 117 -1.06 1.30 -16.66
CA SER A 117 -2.03 2.41 -16.57
C SER A 117 -2.14 3.23 -17.86
N LEU A 118 -1.04 3.34 -18.60
CA LEU A 118 -0.97 4.10 -19.87
C LEU A 118 -1.45 3.31 -21.08
N ILE A 119 -1.47 1.99 -21.01
CA ILE A 119 -1.86 1.11 -22.14
C ILE A 119 -3.27 0.54 -22.03
N ARG A 120 -4.12 1.06 -21.11
CA ARG A 120 -5.47 0.52 -20.90
C ARG A 120 -6.33 0.47 -22.16
N ASP A 121 -6.18 1.45 -23.03
CA ASP A 121 -6.91 1.58 -24.30
C ASP A 121 -6.09 1.15 -25.51
N LYS A 122 -4.97 0.46 -25.29
CA LYS A 122 -4.07 -0.03 -26.33
C LYS A 122 -4.23 -1.53 -26.56
N ASP A 123 -3.73 -2.01 -27.68
CA ASP A 123 -3.69 -3.44 -27.98
C ASP A 123 -2.68 -4.15 -27.07
N PHE A 124 -3.20 -4.96 -26.16
CA PHE A 124 -2.43 -5.70 -25.18
C PHE A 124 -2.70 -7.19 -25.28
N PHE A 125 -1.64 -8.00 -25.34
CA PHE A 125 -1.73 -9.43 -25.59
C PHE A 125 -0.82 -10.23 -24.65
N MET A 126 -1.11 -11.51 -24.46
CA MET A 126 -0.13 -12.49 -23.99
C MET A 126 0.85 -12.78 -25.13
N MET A 127 2.13 -12.88 -24.78
CA MET A 127 3.15 -13.41 -25.69
C MET A 127 3.13 -14.92 -25.69
N SER A 128 3.25 -15.57 -26.85
CA SER A 128 3.37 -17.01 -26.94
C SER A 128 4.71 -17.50 -26.39
N LYS A 129 4.79 -18.81 -26.13
CA LYS A 129 6.04 -19.45 -25.70
C LYS A 129 7.15 -19.36 -26.76
N GLU A 130 6.77 -19.29 -28.01
CA GLU A 130 7.66 -19.17 -29.17
C GLU A 130 8.08 -17.73 -29.43
N GLY A 131 7.58 -16.75 -28.64
CA GLY A 131 7.90 -15.33 -28.76
C GLY A 131 7.03 -14.57 -29.75
N TRP A 132 5.89 -15.10 -30.19
CA TRP A 132 4.93 -14.35 -30.97
C TRP A 132 4.14 -13.38 -30.10
N PRO A 133 4.09 -12.04 -30.42
CA PRO A 133 3.59 -11.02 -29.50
C PRO A 133 2.07 -10.94 -29.41
N VAL A 134 1.30 -11.63 -30.26
CA VAL A 134 -0.16 -11.47 -30.40
C VAL A 134 -0.86 -12.82 -30.26
N GLU A 135 -0.61 -13.55 -29.16
CA GLU A 135 -1.22 -14.86 -28.95
C GLU A 135 -2.66 -14.75 -28.48
N LYS A 136 -2.89 -14.05 -27.38
CA LYS A 136 -4.22 -13.91 -26.74
C LYS A 136 -4.39 -12.48 -26.23
N GLN A 137 -5.45 -11.81 -26.68
CA GLN A 137 -5.74 -10.46 -26.25
C GLN A 137 -6.06 -10.39 -24.75
N ILE A 138 -5.52 -9.40 -24.07
CA ILE A 138 -5.77 -9.10 -22.66
C ILE A 138 -6.64 -7.84 -22.57
N PHE A 139 -7.68 -7.91 -21.75
CA PHE A 139 -8.57 -6.80 -21.45
C PHE A 139 -8.35 -6.32 -20.01
N PHE A 140 -8.56 -5.05 -19.76
CA PHE A 140 -8.59 -4.53 -18.41
C PHE A 140 -10.02 -4.53 -17.88
N ALA A 141 -10.22 -5.00 -16.65
CA ALA A 141 -11.48 -4.83 -15.98
C ALA A 141 -11.81 -3.34 -15.83
N GLU A 142 -13.05 -2.94 -16.12
CA GLU A 142 -13.49 -1.54 -16.08
C GLU A 142 -13.46 -0.98 -14.66
N GLU A 143 -13.87 -1.80 -13.69
CA GLU A 143 -13.93 -1.47 -12.27
C GLU A 143 -13.01 -2.39 -11.46
N PRO A 144 -12.56 -1.95 -10.27
CA PRO A 144 -11.85 -2.84 -9.36
C PRO A 144 -12.73 -3.98 -8.87
N ALA A 145 -12.15 -5.17 -8.74
CA ALA A 145 -12.78 -6.31 -8.10
C ALA A 145 -12.73 -6.16 -6.58
N THR A 146 -13.69 -6.75 -5.88
CA THR A 146 -13.74 -6.80 -4.42
C THR A 146 -13.23 -8.16 -3.94
N ILE A 147 -12.38 -8.16 -2.90
CA ILE A 147 -11.94 -9.38 -2.24
C ILE A 147 -12.55 -9.49 -0.83
N LEU A 148 -12.96 -10.71 -0.48
CA LEU A 148 -13.46 -11.07 0.84
C LEU A 148 -12.73 -12.31 1.33
N PHE A 149 -12.11 -12.23 2.49
CA PHE A 149 -11.46 -13.35 3.14
C PHE A 149 -12.43 -14.07 4.08
N HIS A 150 -12.55 -15.38 3.93
CA HIS A 150 -13.41 -16.21 4.74
C HIS A 150 -12.61 -17.04 5.72
N PHE A 151 -13.07 -17.09 6.95
CA PHE A 151 -12.61 -18.02 7.98
C PHE A 151 -13.78 -18.87 8.45
N ARG A 152 -13.61 -20.18 8.42
CA ARG A 152 -14.59 -21.16 8.94
C ARG A 152 -13.93 -21.99 10.00
N ARG A 153 -14.29 -21.73 11.22
CA ARG A 153 -13.78 -22.43 12.41
C ARG A 153 -14.64 -23.64 12.72
N SER A 154 -14.00 -24.79 12.92
CA SER A 154 -14.63 -26.03 13.36
C SER A 154 -13.92 -26.54 14.62
N GLU A 155 -14.35 -27.67 15.17
CA GLU A 155 -13.71 -28.32 16.31
C GLU A 155 -12.27 -28.78 16.02
N ARG A 156 -11.94 -29.12 14.76
CA ARG A 156 -10.63 -29.67 14.38
C ARG A 156 -9.66 -28.64 13.83
N GLU A 157 -10.17 -27.70 13.03
CA GLU A 157 -9.35 -26.75 12.28
C GLU A 157 -10.14 -25.48 11.96
N THR A 158 -9.42 -24.41 11.63
CA THR A 158 -10.00 -23.23 10.98
C THR A 158 -9.56 -23.22 9.52
N ARG A 159 -10.52 -23.17 8.59
CA ARG A 159 -10.27 -23.03 7.15
C ARG A 159 -10.31 -21.58 6.75
N TYR A 160 -9.31 -21.19 5.97
CA TYR A 160 -9.14 -19.84 5.43
C TYR A 160 -9.10 -19.87 3.91
N PHE A 161 -9.89 -19.01 3.24
CA PHE A 161 -9.91 -18.88 1.78
C PHE A 161 -10.48 -17.53 1.35
N PRO A 162 -10.00 -16.93 0.22
CA PRO A 162 -10.57 -15.73 -0.36
C PRO A 162 -11.70 -16.04 -1.34
N THR A 163 -12.60 -15.08 -1.53
CA THR A 163 -13.51 -15.01 -2.67
C THR A 163 -13.36 -13.66 -3.36
N ILE A 164 -13.41 -13.66 -4.67
CA ILE A 164 -13.34 -12.46 -5.49
C ILE A 164 -14.71 -12.21 -6.12
N LYS A 165 -15.17 -10.95 -6.12
CA LYS A 165 -16.37 -10.51 -6.83
C LYS A 165 -16.02 -9.39 -7.78
N TYR A 166 -16.60 -9.43 -8.96
CA TYR A 166 -16.54 -8.37 -9.96
C TYR A 166 -17.95 -8.06 -10.43
N GLN A 167 -18.33 -6.78 -10.37
CA GLN A 167 -19.71 -6.35 -10.67
C GLN A 167 -20.79 -7.14 -9.91
N GLY A 168 -20.51 -7.46 -8.64
CA GLY A 168 -21.41 -8.22 -7.78
C GLY A 168 -21.40 -9.74 -7.98
N LEU A 169 -20.81 -10.25 -9.04
CA LEU A 169 -20.73 -11.67 -9.36
C LEU A 169 -19.43 -12.28 -8.83
N ARG A 170 -19.52 -13.50 -8.31
CA ARG A 170 -18.35 -14.24 -7.87
C ARG A 170 -17.52 -14.69 -9.06
N ILE A 171 -16.22 -14.42 -9.01
CA ILE A 171 -15.22 -14.92 -9.94
C ILE A 171 -14.55 -16.14 -9.33
N ASP A 172 -14.58 -17.26 -10.05
CA ASP A 172 -13.85 -18.46 -9.65
C ASP A 172 -12.46 -18.45 -10.30
N PHE A 173 -11.43 -18.19 -9.50
CA PHE A 173 -10.04 -18.08 -9.97
C PHE A 173 -9.17 -19.27 -9.55
N MET A 174 -9.68 -20.10 -8.63
CA MET A 174 -8.96 -21.27 -8.13
C MET A 174 -8.90 -22.36 -9.20
N PHE A 175 -7.72 -22.86 -9.49
CA PHE A 175 -7.47 -23.87 -10.53
C PHE A 175 -7.90 -23.45 -11.96
N LYS A 176 -7.95 -22.13 -12.22
CA LYS A 176 -8.37 -21.55 -13.51
C LYS A 176 -7.22 -20.89 -14.26
N ASP A 177 -5.99 -21.33 -14.04
CA ASP A 177 -4.78 -20.74 -14.64
C ASP A 177 -4.64 -19.22 -14.38
N ALA A 178 -5.17 -18.76 -13.25
CA ALA A 178 -5.04 -17.38 -12.82
C ALA A 178 -3.59 -17.05 -12.45
N GLN A 179 -3.17 -15.83 -12.73
CA GLN A 179 -1.78 -15.39 -12.58
C GLN A 179 -1.71 -14.03 -11.87
N VAL A 180 -0.88 -13.94 -10.84
CA VAL A 180 -0.57 -12.67 -10.19
C VAL A 180 0.51 -11.97 -11.01
N ILE A 181 0.15 -10.87 -11.68
CA ILE A 181 1.06 -10.10 -12.54
C ILE A 181 1.88 -9.12 -11.73
N ILE A 182 1.24 -8.41 -10.80
CA ILE A 182 1.87 -7.48 -9.86
C ILE A 182 1.44 -7.88 -8.47
N ASN A 183 2.37 -7.83 -7.51
CA ASN A 183 2.09 -8.17 -6.13
C ASN A 183 1.49 -6.99 -5.34
N GLN A 184 1.97 -5.75 -5.55
CA GLN A 184 1.52 -4.62 -4.75
C GLN A 184 1.45 -3.30 -5.55
N PRO A 185 0.23 -2.76 -5.74
CA PRO A 185 -1.07 -3.40 -5.48
C PRO A 185 -1.31 -4.58 -6.41
N ALA A 186 -2.03 -5.60 -5.94
CA ALA A 186 -2.24 -6.83 -6.70
C ALA A 186 -2.95 -6.58 -8.03
N LEU A 187 -2.39 -7.18 -9.09
CA LEU A 187 -3.08 -7.34 -10.38
C LEU A 187 -3.18 -8.83 -10.69
N LEU A 188 -4.40 -9.31 -10.91
CA LEU A 188 -4.70 -10.71 -11.20
C LEU A 188 -5.16 -10.84 -12.65
N LEU A 189 -4.42 -11.61 -13.43
CA LEU A 189 -4.86 -12.03 -14.75
C LEU A 189 -5.62 -13.35 -14.60
N LEU A 190 -6.86 -13.36 -15.04
CA LEU A 190 -7.69 -14.55 -15.09
C LEU A 190 -8.30 -14.68 -16.49
N GLU A 191 -8.09 -15.81 -17.13
CA GLU A 191 -8.43 -16.06 -18.53
C GLU A 191 -7.74 -15.03 -19.45
N ASN A 192 -8.41 -13.94 -19.80
CA ASN A 192 -7.84 -12.84 -20.57
C ASN A 192 -8.21 -11.45 -20.00
N THR A 193 -8.65 -11.39 -18.75
CA THR A 193 -9.00 -10.14 -18.09
C THR A 193 -8.07 -9.86 -16.92
N LEU A 194 -7.55 -8.65 -16.87
CA LEU A 194 -6.67 -8.16 -15.82
C LEU A 194 -7.49 -7.38 -14.78
N TYR A 195 -7.57 -7.93 -13.57
CA TYR A 195 -8.33 -7.37 -12.46
C TYR A 195 -7.43 -6.62 -11.48
N SER A 196 -7.79 -5.39 -11.16
CA SER A 196 -7.33 -4.66 -9.98
C SER A 196 -8.30 -4.87 -8.83
N PHE A 197 -7.97 -4.39 -7.62
CA PHE A 197 -8.79 -4.55 -6.43
C PHE A 197 -9.11 -3.20 -5.79
N ASP A 198 -10.28 -3.10 -5.16
CA ASP A 198 -10.75 -1.91 -4.43
C ASP A 198 -10.01 -1.66 -3.11
N GLN A 199 -9.18 -2.60 -2.68
CA GLN A 199 -8.33 -2.53 -1.51
C GLN A 199 -6.86 -2.69 -1.93
N GLU A 200 -5.94 -2.17 -1.13
CA GLU A 200 -4.49 -2.38 -1.34
C GLU A 200 -4.10 -3.84 -1.05
N LEU A 201 -4.56 -4.73 -1.92
CA LEU A 201 -4.29 -6.16 -1.81
C LEU A 201 -2.85 -6.48 -2.18
N GLU A 202 -2.23 -7.35 -1.38
CA GLU A 202 -0.96 -7.99 -1.72
C GLU A 202 -1.22 -9.30 -2.47
N GLY A 203 -0.73 -9.45 -3.69
CA GLY A 203 -0.92 -10.65 -4.52
C GLY A 203 -0.40 -11.94 -3.89
N LYS A 204 0.64 -11.84 -3.02
CA LYS A 204 1.12 -12.97 -2.20
C LYS A 204 0.02 -13.61 -1.36
N LYS A 205 -1.04 -12.88 -1.01
CA LYS A 205 -2.19 -13.42 -0.26
C LYS A 205 -3.12 -14.25 -1.14
N LEU A 206 -3.10 -14.04 -2.46
CA LEU A 206 -3.86 -14.85 -3.42
C LEU A 206 -3.09 -16.08 -3.88
N GLN A 207 -1.76 -15.99 -3.94
CA GLN A 207 -0.90 -16.99 -4.58
C GLN A 207 -1.12 -18.43 -4.08
N PRO A 208 -1.29 -18.73 -2.78
CA PRO A 208 -1.58 -20.09 -2.32
C PRO A 208 -2.89 -20.65 -2.88
N PHE A 209 -3.86 -19.79 -3.15
CA PHE A 209 -5.19 -20.17 -3.58
C PHE A 209 -5.34 -20.34 -5.10
N LEU A 210 -4.30 -20.07 -5.87
CA LEU A 210 -4.28 -20.43 -7.28
C LEU A 210 -4.30 -21.95 -7.47
N SER A 211 -3.77 -22.71 -6.49
CA SER A 211 -3.67 -24.17 -6.51
C SER A 211 -4.29 -24.87 -5.29
N LYS A 212 -4.88 -24.13 -4.35
CA LYS A 212 -5.49 -24.68 -3.13
C LYS A 212 -6.87 -24.05 -2.89
N ARG A 213 -7.84 -24.85 -2.49
CA ARG A 213 -9.18 -24.34 -2.17
C ARG A 213 -9.22 -23.58 -0.85
N TYR A 214 -8.40 -23.96 0.12
CA TYR A 214 -8.30 -23.32 1.44
C TYR A 214 -6.96 -23.67 2.08
N ILE A 215 -6.60 -22.88 3.08
CA ILE A 215 -5.51 -23.18 4.01
C ILE A 215 -6.15 -23.68 5.31
N SER A 216 -5.65 -24.80 5.84
CA SER A 216 -6.04 -25.35 7.12
C SER A 216 -5.12 -24.84 8.22
N ILE A 217 -5.72 -24.34 9.30
CA ILE A 217 -5.05 -23.85 10.51
C ILE A 217 -5.41 -24.84 11.64
N PRO A 218 -4.46 -25.67 12.09
CA PRO A 218 -4.70 -26.61 13.19
C PRO A 218 -5.03 -25.90 14.51
N LYS A 219 -5.84 -26.51 15.36
CA LYS A 219 -6.18 -25.95 16.69
C LYS A 219 -4.96 -25.64 17.54
N SER A 220 -3.92 -26.45 17.48
CA SER A 220 -2.68 -26.26 18.25
C SER A 220 -1.94 -24.95 17.93
N SER A 221 -2.11 -24.41 16.72
CA SER A 221 -1.48 -23.15 16.26
C SER A 221 -2.48 -22.00 16.07
N GLU A 222 -3.78 -22.26 16.32
CA GLU A 222 -4.86 -21.33 16.01
C GLU A 222 -4.70 -19.97 16.71
N ALA A 223 -4.41 -19.96 18.01
CA ALA A 223 -4.27 -18.73 18.78
C ALA A 223 -3.14 -17.84 18.23
N THR A 224 -1.96 -18.41 17.98
CA THR A 224 -0.82 -17.69 17.41
C THR A 224 -1.10 -17.21 15.99
N TYR A 225 -1.80 -18.01 15.19
CA TYR A 225 -2.16 -17.64 13.83
C TYR A 225 -3.19 -16.51 13.83
N PHE A 226 -4.15 -16.55 14.74
CA PHE A 226 -5.17 -15.51 14.89
C PHE A 226 -4.55 -14.18 15.29
N GLU A 227 -3.65 -14.18 16.24
CA GLU A 227 -2.95 -12.97 16.67
C GLU A 227 -2.03 -12.39 15.57
N LYS A 228 -1.18 -13.24 14.96
CA LYS A 228 -0.13 -12.78 14.03
C LYS A 228 -0.60 -12.60 12.60
N PHE A 229 -1.69 -13.25 12.19
CA PHE A 229 -2.16 -13.23 10.81
C PHE A 229 -3.59 -12.72 10.66
N VAL A 230 -4.55 -13.26 11.44
CA VAL A 230 -5.97 -12.91 11.27
C VAL A 230 -6.27 -11.49 11.72
N ALA A 231 -5.74 -11.06 12.87
CA ALA A 231 -5.93 -9.69 13.37
C ALA A 231 -5.39 -8.65 12.38
N PRO A 232 -4.13 -8.75 11.85
CA PRO A 232 -3.64 -7.86 10.79
C PRO A 232 -4.44 -7.94 9.49
N LEU A 233 -5.03 -9.10 9.17
CA LEU A 233 -5.86 -9.24 7.99
C LEU A 233 -7.19 -8.49 8.15
N ILE A 234 -7.82 -8.57 9.34
CA ILE A 234 -9.07 -7.84 9.68
C ILE A 234 -8.84 -6.32 9.68
N GLU A 235 -7.62 -5.85 10.00
CA GLU A 235 -7.28 -4.43 9.93
C GLU A 235 -7.35 -3.90 8.49
N LYS A 236 -6.87 -4.69 7.53
CA LYS A 236 -6.64 -4.24 6.15
C LYS A 236 -7.75 -4.61 5.18
N TYR A 237 -8.41 -5.74 5.40
CA TYR A 237 -9.32 -6.34 4.43
C TYR A 237 -10.70 -6.63 4.99
N HIS A 238 -11.65 -6.85 4.10
CA HIS A 238 -12.95 -7.40 4.48
C HIS A 238 -12.81 -8.87 4.83
N VAL A 239 -13.29 -9.23 6.02
CA VAL A 239 -13.24 -10.59 6.56
C VAL A 239 -14.64 -11.05 6.95
N TYR A 240 -15.00 -12.24 6.52
CA TYR A 240 -16.18 -12.97 7.00
C TYR A 240 -15.74 -14.13 7.88
N ALA A 241 -16.28 -14.21 9.08
CA ALA A 241 -15.92 -15.20 10.07
C ALA A 241 -17.11 -16.08 10.47
N GLU A 242 -16.89 -17.38 10.44
CA GLU A 242 -17.78 -18.37 11.05
C GLU A 242 -17.03 -19.03 12.22
N GLY A 243 -17.62 -19.01 13.44
CA GLY A 243 -17.05 -19.62 14.65
C GLY A 243 -16.09 -18.73 15.45
N PHE A 244 -16.03 -17.44 15.15
CA PHE A 244 -15.50 -16.37 15.98
C PHE A 244 -16.16 -15.03 15.62
N ILE A 245 -16.04 -14.03 16.48
CA ILE A 245 -16.78 -12.77 16.36
C ILE A 245 -15.82 -11.65 15.93
N ILE A 246 -16.26 -10.80 15.00
CA ILE A 246 -15.61 -9.55 14.65
C ILE A 246 -16.56 -8.41 14.99
N ASN A 247 -16.27 -7.71 16.08
CA ASN A 247 -17.01 -6.53 16.50
C ASN A 247 -16.35 -5.29 15.87
N THR A 248 -17.12 -4.52 15.11
CA THR A 248 -16.68 -3.19 14.65
C THR A 248 -17.37 -2.16 15.53
N GLU A 249 -16.62 -1.62 16.47
CA GLU A 249 -17.12 -0.64 17.42
C GLU A 249 -16.71 0.77 17.00
N LYS A 250 -17.63 1.71 17.18
CA LYS A 250 -17.34 3.14 17.10
C LYS A 250 -17.10 3.62 18.52
N TYR A 251 -15.93 4.11 18.79
CA TYR A 251 -15.58 4.73 20.06
C TYR A 251 -15.56 6.24 19.90
N ASP A 252 -16.04 6.96 20.89
CA ASP A 252 -15.80 8.38 21.00
C ASP A 252 -14.31 8.60 21.28
N ALA A 253 -13.68 9.34 20.38
CA ALA A 253 -12.29 9.62 20.49
C ALA A 253 -12.03 10.80 21.44
N LYS A 254 -10.94 10.72 22.22
CA LYS A 254 -10.48 11.81 23.09
C LYS A 254 -9.10 12.28 22.63
N PRO A 255 -8.90 13.59 22.44
CA PRO A 255 -7.59 14.13 22.15
C PRO A 255 -6.81 14.27 23.46
N ILE A 256 -5.59 13.75 23.48
CA ILE A 256 -4.68 13.78 24.63
C ILE A 256 -3.45 14.61 24.24
N LEU A 257 -3.17 15.64 25.05
CA LEU A 257 -1.93 16.39 24.98
C LEU A 257 -0.96 15.87 26.02
N LYS A 258 0.17 15.36 25.56
CA LYS A 258 1.24 14.85 26.42
C LYS A 258 2.45 15.78 26.37
N VAL A 259 2.91 16.22 27.55
CA VAL A 259 4.17 16.95 27.65
C VAL A 259 5.32 15.95 27.62
N VAL A 260 6.22 16.12 26.65
CA VAL A 260 7.38 15.28 26.44
C VAL A 260 8.65 16.10 26.60
N TYR A 261 9.58 15.60 27.38
CA TYR A 261 10.91 16.21 27.54
C TYR A 261 11.82 15.75 26.40
N VAL A 262 12.39 16.72 25.68
CA VAL A 262 13.38 16.46 24.64
C VAL A 262 14.79 16.68 25.21
N PRO A 263 15.78 15.85 24.86
CA PRO A 263 17.18 16.11 25.24
C PRO A 263 17.62 17.51 24.80
N GLY A 264 18.03 18.33 25.76
CA GLY A 264 18.37 19.75 25.53
C GLY A 264 17.56 20.72 26.41
N GLY A 265 16.61 20.19 27.23
CA GLY A 265 15.84 20.99 28.21
C GLY A 265 14.58 21.63 27.65
N ILE A 266 14.24 21.37 26.37
CA ILE A 266 13.03 21.90 25.73
C ILE A 266 11.89 20.93 25.98
N SER A 267 10.73 21.42 26.44
CA SER A 267 9.51 20.64 26.53
C SER A 267 8.65 20.84 25.28
N GLU A 268 8.13 19.77 24.71
CA GLU A 268 7.23 19.79 23.57
C GLU A 268 5.88 19.17 23.93
N LEU A 269 4.82 19.53 23.19
CA LEU A 269 3.52 18.89 23.27
C LEU A 269 3.39 17.85 22.17
N GLN A 270 2.99 16.66 22.55
CA GLN A 270 2.67 15.59 21.63
C GLN A 270 1.17 15.31 21.67
N LEU A 271 0.51 15.35 20.51
CA LEU A 271 -0.90 15.07 20.39
C LEU A 271 -1.12 13.59 20.13
N TYR A 272 -1.99 12.99 20.93
CA TYR A 272 -2.49 11.64 20.77
C TYR A 272 -4.02 11.63 20.68
N PHE A 273 -4.55 10.55 20.14
CA PHE A 273 -5.99 10.29 20.12
C PHE A 273 -6.27 8.95 20.76
N LYS A 274 -7.10 8.95 21.80
CA LYS A 274 -7.51 7.75 22.52
C LYS A 274 -8.87 7.27 22.05
N TYR A 275 -8.93 6.03 21.64
CA TYR A 275 -10.15 5.30 21.27
C TYR A 275 -10.25 4.08 22.20
N ALA A 276 -11.15 4.11 23.17
CA ALA A 276 -11.20 3.16 24.30
C ALA A 276 -9.81 3.08 24.98
N ASP A 277 -9.19 1.89 24.96
CA ASP A 277 -7.86 1.67 25.56
C ASP A 277 -6.70 1.87 24.58
N TYR A 278 -6.99 2.29 23.32
CA TYR A 278 -5.98 2.48 22.29
C TYR A 278 -5.61 3.94 22.13
N VAL A 279 -4.29 4.19 22.09
CA VAL A 279 -3.73 5.52 21.91
C VAL A 279 -2.95 5.56 20.60
N PHE A 280 -3.26 6.53 19.76
CA PHE A 280 -2.61 6.75 18.47
C PHE A 280 -1.94 8.12 18.47
N ALA A 281 -0.69 8.19 18.00
CA ALA A 281 -0.04 9.46 17.74
C ALA A 281 -0.75 10.20 16.59
N ALA A 282 -0.87 11.51 16.70
CA ALA A 282 -1.41 12.34 15.62
C ALA A 282 -0.56 12.19 14.35
N GLY A 283 -1.23 12.05 13.20
CA GLY A 283 -0.57 11.84 11.91
C GLY A 283 -0.13 10.40 11.61
N SER A 284 -0.44 9.44 12.49
CA SER A 284 -0.27 8.02 12.18
C SER A 284 -1.18 7.61 11.02
N ASP A 285 -0.65 6.93 10.02
CA ASP A 285 -1.39 6.43 8.84
C ASP A 285 -2.30 5.23 9.16
N ARG A 286 -2.19 4.66 10.35
CA ARG A 286 -2.98 3.51 10.77
C ARG A 286 -4.42 3.91 11.03
N GLN A 287 -5.32 3.60 10.10
CA GLN A 287 -6.75 3.95 10.18
C GLN A 287 -7.58 2.98 11.03
N VAL A 288 -7.14 1.74 11.12
CA VAL A 288 -7.83 0.66 11.82
C VAL A 288 -6.85 -0.08 12.70
N THR A 289 -7.28 -0.51 13.87
CA THR A 289 -6.56 -1.48 14.70
C THR A 289 -7.49 -2.59 15.14
N VAL A 290 -6.94 -3.75 15.45
CA VAL A 290 -7.69 -4.91 15.90
C VAL A 290 -7.07 -5.47 17.18
N ARG A 291 -7.91 -5.67 18.20
CA ARG A 291 -7.55 -6.39 19.41
C ARG A 291 -8.24 -7.75 19.40
N MET A 292 -7.48 -8.79 19.63
CA MET A 292 -8.02 -10.13 19.87
C MET A 292 -8.18 -10.36 21.37
N GLU A 293 -9.37 -10.77 21.76
CA GLU A 293 -9.69 -11.28 23.09
C GLU A 293 -9.99 -12.77 22.97
N LYS A 294 -9.45 -13.56 23.91
CA LYS A 294 -9.71 -14.98 24.00
C LYS A 294 -10.33 -15.32 25.35
N THR A 295 -11.54 -15.86 25.36
CA THR A 295 -12.23 -16.29 26.55
C THR A 295 -12.58 -17.78 26.44
N GLY A 296 -11.83 -18.62 27.12
CA GLY A 296 -11.93 -20.07 26.96
C GLY A 296 -11.51 -20.50 25.54
N ASP A 297 -12.45 -21.05 24.80
CA ASP A 297 -12.24 -21.44 23.40
C ASP A 297 -12.76 -20.39 22.39
N ASP A 298 -13.40 -19.32 22.85
CA ASP A 298 -13.97 -18.29 22.00
C ASP A 298 -12.97 -17.19 21.69
N TYR A 299 -13.04 -16.65 20.47
CA TYR A 299 -12.24 -15.52 20.01
C TYR A 299 -13.16 -14.36 19.60
N ILE A 300 -12.83 -13.18 20.09
CA ILE A 300 -13.50 -11.93 19.73
C ILE A 300 -12.43 -10.97 19.21
N PHE A 301 -12.65 -10.42 18.02
CA PHE A 301 -11.81 -9.39 17.43
C PHE A 301 -12.55 -8.06 17.50
N HIS A 302 -12.01 -7.12 18.26
CA HIS A 302 -12.51 -5.75 18.36
C HIS A 302 -11.81 -4.90 17.31
N ARG A 303 -12.55 -4.52 16.28
CA ARG A 303 -12.05 -3.68 15.18
C ARG A 303 -12.38 -2.22 15.46
N ILE A 304 -11.35 -1.43 15.73
CA ILE A 304 -11.46 -0.02 16.10
C ILE A 304 -11.10 0.82 14.87
N LYS A 305 -12.07 1.64 14.42
CA LYS A 305 -11.88 2.53 13.29
C LYS A 305 -11.71 3.97 13.77
N ARG A 306 -10.60 4.61 13.39
CA ARG A 306 -10.32 6.02 13.70
C ARG A 306 -11.14 6.97 12.82
N SER A 307 -11.47 8.12 13.38
CA SER A 307 -12.10 9.24 12.64
C SER A 307 -11.03 10.27 12.26
N LEU A 308 -10.33 10.03 11.15
CA LEU A 308 -9.20 10.88 10.73
C LEU A 308 -9.61 12.33 10.42
N SER A 309 -10.86 12.57 9.97
CA SER A 309 -11.37 13.91 9.75
C SER A 309 -11.53 14.68 11.06
N TRP A 310 -12.05 14.03 12.09
CA TRP A 310 -12.19 14.61 13.41
C TRP A 310 -10.82 14.88 14.06
N GLU A 311 -9.88 13.93 13.94
CA GLU A 311 -8.51 14.08 14.43
C GLU A 311 -7.80 15.27 13.77
N LYS A 312 -8.00 15.45 12.46
CA LYS A 312 -7.48 16.59 11.72
C LYS A 312 -8.11 17.91 12.19
N SER A 313 -9.41 17.92 12.50
CA SER A 313 -10.07 19.10 13.10
C SER A 313 -9.44 19.46 14.43
N LYS A 314 -9.22 18.49 15.32
CA LYS A 314 -8.57 18.72 16.62
C LYS A 314 -7.13 19.22 16.51
N LEU A 315 -6.38 18.70 15.54
CA LEU A 315 -5.04 19.22 15.23
C LEU A 315 -5.11 20.68 14.77
N ASN A 316 -6.04 21.03 13.89
CA ASN A 316 -6.19 22.39 13.39
C ASN A 316 -6.57 23.37 14.52
N GLU A 317 -7.43 22.96 15.47
CA GLU A 317 -7.75 23.77 16.65
C GLU A 317 -6.47 24.20 17.42
N LEU A 318 -5.53 23.27 17.61
CA LEU A 318 -4.26 23.58 18.29
C LEU A 318 -3.37 24.53 17.46
N LEU A 319 -3.34 24.38 16.15
CA LEU A 319 -2.58 25.27 15.27
C LEU A 319 -3.18 26.70 15.27
N GLU A 320 -4.49 26.83 15.32
CA GLU A 320 -5.21 28.11 15.43
C GLU A 320 -4.93 28.80 16.79
N MET A 321 -4.65 28.02 17.84
CA MET A 321 -4.26 28.51 19.17
C MET A 321 -2.75 28.85 19.26
N GLY A 322 -2.04 28.91 18.13
CA GLY A 322 -0.65 29.37 18.05
C GLY A 322 0.42 28.31 18.16
N LEU A 323 0.04 27.01 18.23
CA LEU A 323 1.04 25.93 18.17
C LEU A 323 1.53 25.70 16.74
N LYS A 324 2.80 25.29 16.61
CA LYS A 324 3.37 24.84 15.33
C LYS A 324 3.65 23.34 15.33
N LYS A 325 3.35 22.69 14.23
CA LYS A 325 3.66 21.29 14.03
C LYS A 325 5.08 21.13 13.52
N ASN A 326 5.90 20.31 14.17
CA ASN A 326 7.19 19.89 13.64
C ASN A 326 7.06 18.61 12.79
N SER A 327 8.16 18.19 12.14
CA SER A 327 8.20 17.01 11.27
C SER A 327 7.92 15.68 11.99
N ALA A 328 8.11 15.62 13.31
CA ALA A 328 8.04 14.42 14.12
C ALA A 328 6.71 14.25 14.87
N LEU A 329 5.64 14.92 14.43
CA LEU A 329 4.30 14.87 15.06
C LEU A 329 4.17 15.66 16.37
N PHE A 330 5.22 16.33 16.82
CA PHE A 330 5.20 17.20 17.98
C PHE A 330 4.56 18.53 17.62
N VAL A 331 3.81 19.07 18.56
CA VAL A 331 3.26 20.42 18.48
C VAL A 331 3.93 21.24 19.56
N HIS A 332 4.56 22.33 19.19
CA HIS A 332 5.27 23.21 20.11
C HIS A 332 4.96 24.68 19.85
N LEU A 333 5.24 25.51 20.85
CA LEU A 333 5.05 26.94 20.72
C LEU A 333 6.01 27.54 19.71
N ASP A 334 5.53 28.51 18.97
CA ASP A 334 6.37 29.45 18.25
C ASP A 334 6.98 30.42 19.26
N VAL A 335 8.12 30.07 19.81
CA VAL A 335 8.89 31.03 20.64
C VAL A 335 9.38 32.11 19.71
N ALA A 336 8.64 33.20 19.69
CA ALA A 336 8.92 34.34 18.84
C ALA A 336 10.39 34.75 18.94
N GLN A 337 10.95 35.04 17.82
CA GLN A 337 12.27 35.41 17.36
C GLN A 337 13.07 36.42 18.20
N ASN A 338 12.73 36.74 19.45
CA ASN A 338 13.27 37.94 20.13
C ASN A 338 14.00 37.73 21.45
N ASN A 339 14.23 36.54 21.99
CA ASN A 339 15.05 36.35 23.18
C ASN A 339 15.87 35.06 23.11
N GLU A 340 17.17 35.21 22.88
CA GLU A 340 18.14 34.09 22.86
C GLU A 340 18.32 33.40 24.24
N ASP A 341 17.75 33.96 25.33
CA ASP A 341 17.91 33.49 26.72
C ASP A 341 16.60 33.07 27.42
N ALA A 342 15.46 32.94 26.69
CA ALA A 342 14.22 32.47 27.31
C ALA A 342 14.30 30.97 27.58
N ASP A 343 14.07 30.54 28.82
CA ASP A 343 13.94 29.13 29.19
C ASP A 343 12.72 28.53 28.48
N LEU A 344 12.96 27.91 27.34
CA LEU A 344 11.95 27.33 26.44
C LEU A 344 11.04 26.27 27.13
N SER A 345 11.49 25.72 28.27
CA SER A 345 10.70 24.76 29.04
C SER A 345 9.49 25.40 29.70
N PHE A 346 9.58 26.66 30.09
CA PHE A 346 8.49 27.41 30.71
C PHE A 346 7.42 27.81 29.68
N SER A 347 7.77 28.07 28.44
CA SER A 347 6.83 28.55 27.42
C SER A 347 5.68 27.57 27.14
N VAL A 348 5.94 26.25 27.20
CA VAL A 348 4.91 25.22 27.02
C VAL A 348 3.93 25.21 28.19
N PHE A 349 4.42 25.33 29.41
CA PHE A 349 3.57 25.35 30.61
C PHE A 349 2.76 26.63 30.73
N ASP A 350 3.35 27.77 30.36
CA ASP A 350 2.65 29.06 30.33
C ASP A 350 1.51 29.01 29.31
N TRP A 351 1.78 28.49 28.11
CA TRP A 351 0.76 28.30 27.07
C TRP A 351 -0.36 27.36 27.55
N ILE A 352 -0.02 26.22 28.18
CA ILE A 352 -1.02 25.32 28.75
C ILE A 352 -1.87 26.02 29.79
N SER A 353 -1.23 26.82 30.68
CA SER A 353 -1.93 27.54 31.75
C SER A 353 -2.90 28.56 31.18
N GLU A 354 -2.49 29.30 30.14
CA GLU A 354 -3.31 30.30 29.46
C GLU A 354 -4.52 29.70 28.74
N HIS A 355 -4.34 28.51 28.11
CA HIS A 355 -5.35 27.90 27.28
C HIS A 355 -6.10 26.74 27.95
N HIS A 356 -5.80 26.43 29.23
CA HIS A 356 -6.27 25.24 29.94
C HIS A 356 -7.81 25.08 29.91
N GLU A 357 -8.55 26.15 30.29
CA GLU A 357 -10.03 26.10 30.35
C GLU A 357 -10.63 25.91 28.96
N ASP A 358 -10.09 26.55 27.94
CA ASP A 358 -10.56 26.42 26.55
C ASP A 358 -10.27 25.01 26.01
N LEU A 359 -9.09 24.45 26.28
CA LEU A 359 -8.72 23.10 25.88
C LEU A 359 -9.60 22.04 26.54
N ILE A 360 -9.86 22.15 27.85
CA ILE A 360 -10.78 21.23 28.55
C ILE A 360 -12.20 21.36 27.97
N SER A 361 -12.68 22.58 27.70
CA SER A 361 -14.00 22.78 27.10
C SER A 361 -14.14 22.14 25.71
N ARG A 362 -13.05 22.05 24.97
CA ARG A 362 -12.94 21.38 23.64
C ARG A 362 -12.70 19.87 23.78
N GLY A 363 -12.59 19.33 25.01
CA GLY A 363 -12.49 17.91 25.31
C GLY A 363 -11.04 17.37 25.28
N PHE A 364 -10.02 18.21 25.31
CA PHE A 364 -8.63 17.77 25.44
C PHE A 364 -8.34 17.28 26.86
N GLU A 365 -7.64 16.15 26.97
CA GLU A 365 -7.10 15.61 28.21
C GLU A 365 -5.58 15.82 28.22
N PHE A 366 -5.00 16.00 29.42
CA PHE A 366 -3.57 16.20 29.60
C PHE A 366 -2.92 15.00 30.27
N GLU A 367 -1.78 14.57 29.73
CA GLU A 367 -0.93 13.56 30.34
C GLU A 367 0.50 14.07 30.48
N GLN A 368 1.19 13.73 31.57
CA GLN A 368 2.60 13.98 31.79
C GLN A 368 3.36 12.66 31.75
N ASP A 369 4.58 12.69 31.21
CA ASP A 369 5.46 11.54 31.28
C ASP A 369 5.83 11.24 32.73
N SER A 370 5.69 9.98 33.14
CA SER A 370 6.00 9.53 34.49
C SER A 370 7.48 9.69 34.90
N SER A 371 8.36 9.91 33.94
CA SER A 371 9.80 10.15 34.14
C SER A 371 10.15 11.64 34.38
N ALA A 372 9.19 12.54 34.16
CA ALA A 372 9.38 13.99 34.29
C ALA A 372 9.01 14.50 35.71
N LYS A 373 9.57 15.62 36.11
CA LYS A 373 9.11 16.33 37.30
C LYS A 373 7.62 16.62 37.19
N LYS A 374 6.83 16.20 38.17
CA LYS A 374 5.38 16.47 38.18
C LYS A 374 5.18 17.98 38.38
N TYR A 375 4.63 18.63 37.37
CA TYR A 375 4.12 19.98 37.47
C TYR A 375 2.63 19.91 37.81
N ILE A 376 2.22 20.59 38.88
CA ILE A 376 0.81 20.70 39.27
C ILE A 376 0.34 22.03 38.67
N ILE A 377 -0.61 22.00 37.77
CA ILE A 377 -1.32 23.20 37.31
C ILE A 377 -2.25 23.61 38.44
N GLY A 378 -1.83 24.52 39.27
CA GLY A 378 -2.64 25.04 40.38
C GLY A 378 -3.58 26.15 39.89
N ASN A 379 -4.86 25.97 39.99
CA ASN A 379 -5.90 26.99 39.76
C ASN A 379 -6.02 27.97 40.96
N SER A 380 -4.95 28.20 41.74
CA SER A 380 -5.00 29.17 42.81
C SER A 380 -4.76 30.59 42.27
N LYS A 381 -5.84 31.35 42.11
CA LYS A 381 -5.71 32.83 42.13
C LYS A 381 -5.03 33.22 43.42
N ILE A 382 -3.84 33.75 43.33
CA ILE A 382 -3.17 34.38 44.48
C ILE A 382 -3.85 35.76 44.61
N ASP A 383 -4.76 35.91 45.55
CA ASP A 383 -5.26 37.18 45.97
C ASP A 383 -4.16 37.82 46.85
N LEU A 384 -3.41 38.75 46.26
CA LEU A 384 -2.51 39.60 47.00
C LEU A 384 -3.32 40.76 47.64
N GLU A 385 -3.71 40.62 48.89
CA GLU A 385 -4.08 41.76 49.71
C GLU A 385 -2.80 42.52 50.08
N ILE A 386 -2.65 43.72 49.52
CA ILE A 386 -1.63 44.67 49.94
C ILE A 386 -2.19 45.44 51.16
N GLN A 387 -1.62 45.24 52.35
CA GLN A 387 -1.83 46.07 53.53
C GLN A 387 -0.94 47.31 53.46
#